data_0747ce8e1ab675e4bf4997fe87872e9a
#
_entry.id   0747ce8e1ab675e4bf4997fe87872e9a
#
_cell.length_a   1.000
_cell.length_b   1.000
_cell.length_c   1.000
_cell.angle_alpha   90.00
_cell.angle_beta   90.00
_cell.angle_gamma   90.00
#
_symmetry.space_group_name_H-M   'P 1'
#
loop_
_entity.id
_entity.type
_entity.pdbx_description
1 polymer ?
#
loop_
_entity_poly.entity_id
_entity_poly.type
_entity_poly.pdbx_seq_one_letter_code
_entity_poly.pdbx_strand_id
1 'polypeptide(L)'
;MAVDVRAKLAEKGLTLPVAAKPVAAYVPATRTGKIVFTAGQLPLVDGAMADTGKVGAEITQERAKELAEICALNCLAAVELVAPVDSIVKVVRIVCYVNGASGFISQPFVANGASELFMHIWGDAGIAARSAIGVAELPLNSPVEIELTVEVA
;
A
#
# COMPACT_ATOMS: atom_id res chain seq x y z
N MET A 1 0.00 8.62 22.53
CA MET A 1 -0.59 7.27 22.68
C MET A 1 -0.46 6.52 21.37
N ALA A 2 -0.26 5.23 21.43
CA ALA A 2 -0.28 4.38 20.23
C ALA A 2 -1.68 4.42 19.59
N VAL A 3 -1.72 4.41 18.26
CA VAL A 3 -2.99 4.35 17.51
C VAL A 3 -3.44 2.90 17.44
N ASP A 4 -4.69 2.62 17.77
CA ASP A 4 -5.30 1.31 17.50
C ASP A 4 -5.66 1.24 16.01
N VAL A 5 -4.75 0.68 15.23
CA VAL A 5 -4.88 0.60 13.76
C VAL A 5 -6.10 -0.23 13.36
N ARG A 6 -6.38 -1.31 14.08
CA ARG A 6 -7.54 -2.18 13.77
C ARG A 6 -8.86 -1.47 14.02
N ALA A 7 -8.95 -0.69 15.10
CA ALA A 7 -10.14 0.14 15.35
C ALA A 7 -10.32 1.19 14.25
N LYS A 8 -9.23 1.85 13.83
CA LYS A 8 -9.27 2.82 12.73
C LYS A 8 -9.68 2.21 11.39
N LEU A 9 -9.21 1.03 11.08
CA LEU A 9 -9.65 0.29 9.88
C LEU A 9 -11.14 -0.06 9.96
N ALA A 10 -11.61 -0.51 11.12
CA ALA A 10 -13.01 -0.87 11.32
C ALA A 10 -13.96 0.33 11.10
N GLU A 11 -13.55 1.57 11.40
CA GLU A 11 -14.33 2.79 11.10
C GLU A 11 -14.63 2.92 9.59
N LYS A 12 -13.80 2.32 8.72
CA LYS A 12 -13.98 2.28 7.25
C LYS A 12 -14.58 0.96 6.76
N GLY A 13 -14.95 0.05 7.65
CA GLY A 13 -15.36 -1.30 7.28
C GLY A 13 -14.24 -2.18 6.75
N LEU A 14 -12.99 -1.83 7.06
CA LEU A 14 -11.78 -2.55 6.64
C LEU A 14 -11.22 -3.40 7.76
N THR A 15 -10.47 -4.45 7.39
CA THR A 15 -9.74 -5.29 8.32
C THR A 15 -8.30 -5.43 7.86
N LEU A 16 -7.37 -5.58 8.81
CA LEU A 16 -5.98 -5.87 8.49
C LEU A 16 -5.89 -7.29 7.91
N PRO A 17 -5.44 -7.47 6.67
CA PRO A 17 -5.32 -8.79 6.06
C PRO A 17 -4.19 -9.61 6.68
N VAL A 18 -4.17 -10.90 6.38
CA VAL A 18 -3.00 -11.74 6.63
C VAL A 18 -1.96 -11.43 5.56
N ALA A 19 -0.70 -11.23 5.97
CA ALA A 19 0.38 -10.93 5.04
C ALA A 19 0.54 -12.04 3.98
N ALA A 20 0.69 -11.62 2.72
CA ALA A 20 0.96 -12.54 1.62
C ALA A 20 2.33 -13.21 1.81
N LYS A 21 2.42 -14.51 1.51
CA LYS A 21 3.70 -15.21 1.51
C LYS A 21 4.50 -14.79 0.28
N PRO A 22 5.82 -14.52 0.44
CA PRO A 22 6.66 -14.22 -0.71
C PRO A 22 6.78 -15.43 -1.63
N VAL A 23 6.76 -15.20 -2.94
CA VAL A 23 6.90 -16.24 -3.97
C VAL A 23 8.33 -16.37 -4.50
N ALA A 24 9.27 -15.58 -3.98
CA ALA A 24 10.66 -15.52 -4.40
C ALA A 24 11.61 -15.36 -3.19
N ALA A 25 12.90 -15.23 -3.45
CA ALA A 25 13.95 -15.09 -2.43
C ALA A 25 13.99 -13.66 -1.82
N TYR A 26 12.90 -13.23 -1.20
CA TYR A 26 12.80 -11.96 -0.47
C TYR A 26 11.86 -12.09 0.73
N VAL A 27 11.82 -11.07 1.57
CA VAL A 27 10.91 -10.98 2.72
C VAL A 27 9.89 -9.85 2.50
N PRO A 28 8.66 -9.97 3.01
CA PRO A 28 7.62 -8.93 2.81
C PRO A 28 7.97 -7.59 3.46
N ALA A 29 8.73 -7.61 4.54
CA ALA A 29 9.23 -6.42 5.22
C ALA A 29 10.56 -6.69 5.90
N THR A 30 11.33 -5.63 6.10
CA THR A 30 12.59 -5.66 6.86
C THR A 30 12.63 -4.46 7.80
N ARG A 31 13.27 -4.63 8.95
CA ARG A 31 13.41 -3.59 9.98
C ARG A 31 14.87 -3.27 10.23
N THR A 32 15.20 -1.99 10.32
CA THR A 32 16.49 -1.50 10.80
C THR A 32 16.26 -0.38 11.82
N GLY A 33 16.66 -0.60 13.08
CA GLY A 33 16.36 0.33 14.16
C GLY A 33 14.86 0.56 14.31
N LYS A 34 14.42 1.78 14.10
CA LYS A 34 13.01 2.18 14.15
C LYS A 34 12.35 2.27 12.78
N ILE A 35 13.05 1.96 11.71
CA ILE A 35 12.52 2.07 10.34
C ILE A 35 12.18 0.68 9.82
N VAL A 36 10.97 0.56 9.28
CA VAL A 36 10.48 -0.64 8.60
C VAL A 36 10.24 -0.30 7.12
N PHE A 37 10.75 -1.15 6.25
CA PHE A 37 10.54 -1.09 4.80
C PHE A 37 9.71 -2.30 4.36
N THR A 38 8.69 -2.10 3.56
CA THR A 38 8.01 -3.22 2.93
C THR A 38 8.58 -3.50 1.54
N ALA A 39 8.48 -4.75 1.10
CA ALA A 39 8.53 -5.06 -0.32
C ALA A 39 7.28 -4.47 -0.99
N GLY A 40 7.30 -4.36 -2.32
CA GLY A 40 6.14 -3.95 -3.10
C GLY A 40 4.96 -4.88 -2.86
N GLN A 41 3.80 -4.31 -2.57
CA GLN A 41 2.56 -5.04 -2.31
C GLN A 41 1.58 -4.83 -3.45
N LEU A 42 1.03 -5.93 -3.95
CA LEU A 42 -0.01 -5.96 -4.97
C LEU A 42 -1.40 -5.93 -4.32
N PRO A 43 -2.47 -5.62 -5.08
CA PRO A 43 -3.84 -5.59 -4.54
C PRO A 43 -4.41 -7.02 -4.43
N LEU A 44 -3.80 -7.83 -3.58
CA LEU A 44 -4.26 -9.20 -3.30
C LEU A 44 -5.34 -9.19 -2.23
N VAL A 45 -6.40 -9.95 -2.47
CA VAL A 45 -7.46 -10.26 -1.52
C VAL A 45 -7.57 -11.78 -1.43
N ASP A 46 -7.40 -12.33 -0.24
CA ASP A 46 -7.41 -13.78 0.00
C ASP A 46 -6.47 -14.56 -0.94
N GLY A 47 -5.32 -13.98 -1.24
CA GLY A 47 -4.28 -14.58 -2.08
C GLY A 47 -4.51 -14.47 -3.59
N ALA A 48 -5.58 -13.82 -4.04
CA ALA A 48 -5.88 -13.59 -5.46
C ALA A 48 -5.82 -12.11 -5.81
N MET A 49 -5.43 -11.80 -7.05
CA MET A 49 -5.49 -10.44 -7.57
C MET A 49 -6.95 -9.96 -7.59
N ALA A 50 -7.22 -8.81 -6.97
CA ALA A 50 -8.56 -8.20 -6.99
C ALA A 50 -8.97 -7.75 -8.39
N ASP A 51 -8.00 -7.28 -9.17
CA ASP A 51 -8.16 -6.93 -10.59
C ASP A 51 -6.82 -6.98 -11.31
N THR A 52 -6.85 -7.08 -12.65
CA THR A 52 -5.66 -7.06 -13.52
C THR A 52 -5.91 -6.16 -14.74
N GLY A 53 -4.86 -5.56 -15.28
CA GLY A 53 -4.93 -4.74 -16.47
C GLY A 53 -4.28 -3.37 -16.30
N LYS A 54 -4.29 -2.60 -17.38
CA LYS A 54 -3.69 -1.25 -17.40
C LYS A 54 -4.69 -0.19 -16.97
N VAL A 55 -4.25 0.72 -16.14
CA VAL A 55 -5.02 1.88 -15.69
C VAL A 55 -5.15 2.88 -16.85
N GLY A 56 -6.38 3.25 -17.15
CA GLY A 56 -6.70 4.06 -18.32
C GLY A 56 -7.08 3.23 -19.56
N ALA A 57 -7.06 1.90 -19.44
CA ALA A 57 -7.58 0.97 -20.45
C ALA A 57 -8.59 0.03 -19.78
N GLU A 58 -8.19 -1.18 -19.36
CA GLU A 58 -9.09 -2.14 -18.71
C GLU A 58 -9.54 -1.68 -17.32
N ILE A 59 -8.72 -0.91 -16.62
CA ILE A 59 -8.96 -0.44 -15.25
C ILE A 59 -9.18 1.08 -15.25
N THR A 60 -10.27 1.55 -14.67
CA THR A 60 -10.50 2.99 -14.46
C THR A 60 -9.56 3.53 -13.37
N GLN A 61 -9.28 4.84 -13.41
CA GLN A 61 -8.45 5.44 -12.35
C GLN A 61 -9.12 5.37 -10.97
N GLU A 62 -10.46 5.42 -10.91
CA GLU A 62 -11.24 5.29 -9.68
C GLU A 62 -11.06 3.89 -9.09
N ARG A 63 -11.15 2.86 -9.92
CA ARG A 63 -10.91 1.49 -9.49
C ARG A 63 -9.45 1.28 -9.06
N ALA A 64 -8.50 1.85 -9.79
CA ALA A 64 -7.08 1.79 -9.43
C ALA A 64 -6.80 2.45 -8.06
N LYS A 65 -7.50 3.54 -7.73
CA LYS A 65 -7.44 4.17 -6.39
C LYS A 65 -7.92 3.23 -5.29
N GLU A 66 -9.02 2.50 -5.51
CA GLU A 66 -9.48 1.46 -4.57
C GLU A 66 -8.46 0.33 -4.42
N LEU A 67 -7.84 -0.10 -5.54
CA LEU A 67 -6.80 -1.12 -5.52
C LEU A 67 -5.54 -0.65 -4.79
N ALA A 68 -5.19 0.64 -4.86
CA ALA A 68 -4.11 1.24 -4.08
C ALA A 68 -4.39 1.18 -2.57
N GLU A 69 -5.64 1.35 -2.13
CA GLU A 69 -6.03 1.15 -0.73
C GLU A 69 -5.79 -0.32 -0.30
N ILE A 70 -6.13 -1.28 -1.15
CA ILE A 70 -5.85 -2.71 -0.88
C ILE A 70 -4.35 -2.97 -0.78
N CYS A 71 -3.54 -2.42 -1.68
CA CYS A 71 -2.07 -2.49 -1.59
C CYS A 71 -1.56 -1.92 -0.26
N ALA A 72 -2.11 -0.78 0.18
CA ALA A 72 -1.74 -0.15 1.45
C ALA A 72 -2.07 -1.03 2.66
N LEU A 73 -3.22 -1.71 2.66
CA LEU A 73 -3.56 -2.70 3.69
C LEU A 73 -2.57 -3.86 3.71
N ASN A 74 -2.16 -4.35 2.53
CA ASN A 74 -1.16 -5.41 2.42
C ASN A 74 0.23 -4.94 2.89
N CYS A 75 0.58 -3.65 2.69
CA CYS A 75 1.78 -3.07 3.29
C CYS A 75 1.73 -3.10 4.82
N LEU A 76 0.61 -2.72 5.44
CA LEU A 76 0.44 -2.78 6.89
C LEU A 76 0.53 -4.22 7.41
N ALA A 77 -0.06 -5.18 6.69
CA ALA A 77 0.08 -6.60 7.02
C ALA A 77 1.55 -7.08 6.94
N ALA A 78 2.31 -6.59 5.97
CA ALA A 78 3.75 -6.88 5.87
C ALA A 78 4.54 -6.28 7.04
N VAL A 79 4.23 -5.04 7.46
CA VAL A 79 4.85 -4.41 8.65
C VAL A 79 4.59 -5.25 9.90
N GLU A 80 3.36 -5.76 10.09
CA GLU A 80 2.98 -6.58 11.25
C GLU A 80 3.87 -7.81 11.45
N LEU A 81 4.54 -8.31 10.40
CA LEU A 81 5.45 -9.45 10.50
C LEU A 81 6.76 -9.11 11.24
N VAL A 82 7.16 -7.85 11.30
CA VAL A 82 8.45 -7.40 11.86
C VAL A 82 8.30 -6.37 12.99
N ALA A 83 7.13 -5.76 13.12
CA ALA A 83 6.76 -4.84 14.19
C ALA A 83 5.24 -4.74 14.30
N PRO A 84 4.65 -4.65 15.52
CA PRO A 84 3.22 -4.43 15.66
C PRO A 84 2.79 -3.17 14.91
N VAL A 85 1.70 -3.22 14.12
CA VAL A 85 1.21 -2.05 13.38
C VAL A 85 0.83 -0.90 14.31
N ASP A 86 0.39 -1.18 15.53
CA ASP A 86 0.05 -0.17 16.54
C ASP A 86 1.31 0.56 17.07
N SER A 87 2.51 0.05 16.80
CA SER A 87 3.78 0.73 17.12
C SER A 87 4.20 1.76 16.07
N ILE A 88 3.49 1.86 14.94
CA ILE A 88 3.78 2.87 13.92
C ILE A 88 3.49 4.25 14.49
N VAL A 89 4.51 5.11 14.46
CA VAL A 89 4.41 6.51 14.92
C VAL A 89 4.37 7.49 13.75
N LYS A 90 4.84 7.07 12.56
CA LYS A 90 4.85 7.93 11.37
C LYS A 90 4.94 7.11 10.09
N VAL A 91 4.19 7.53 9.07
CA VAL A 91 4.41 7.12 7.69
C VAL A 91 5.50 8.00 7.09
N VAL A 92 6.62 7.41 6.69
CA VAL A 92 7.80 8.15 6.23
C VAL A 92 7.75 8.34 4.71
N ARG A 93 7.47 7.27 3.96
CA ARG A 93 7.48 7.29 2.51
C ARG A 93 6.47 6.31 1.91
N ILE A 94 5.83 6.74 0.84
CA ILE A 94 4.98 5.92 -0.02
C ILE A 94 5.54 5.99 -1.43
N VAL A 95 5.75 4.83 -2.08
CA VAL A 95 6.00 4.74 -3.52
C VAL A 95 4.85 3.98 -4.14
N CYS A 96 4.17 4.60 -5.08
CA CYS A 96 3.08 4.01 -5.85
C CYS A 96 3.49 3.85 -7.30
N TYR A 97 3.54 2.62 -7.76
CA TYR A 97 3.80 2.24 -9.15
C TYR A 97 2.46 1.96 -9.82
N VAL A 98 2.21 2.62 -10.94
CA VAL A 98 0.97 2.47 -11.70
C VAL A 98 1.28 1.87 -13.07
N ASN A 99 0.69 0.72 -13.35
CA ASN A 99 0.71 0.08 -14.67
C ASN A 99 -0.26 0.85 -15.59
N GLY A 100 0.19 2.00 -16.09
CA GLY A 100 -0.62 2.91 -16.89
C GLY A 100 -0.65 2.54 -18.38
N ALA A 101 -1.80 2.70 -19.00
CA ALA A 101 -1.90 2.72 -20.45
C ALA A 101 -1.13 3.92 -21.03
N SER A 102 -0.78 3.86 -22.31
CA SER A 102 -0.11 4.99 -22.97
C SER A 102 -0.91 6.28 -22.79
N GLY A 103 -0.24 7.32 -22.32
CA GLY A 103 -0.85 8.63 -22.07
C GLY A 103 -1.58 8.79 -20.74
N PHE A 104 -1.64 7.77 -19.90
CA PHE A 104 -2.16 7.90 -18.54
C PHE A 104 -1.19 8.69 -17.66
N ILE A 105 -1.66 9.81 -17.10
CA ILE A 105 -0.83 10.74 -16.31
C ILE A 105 -1.43 11.07 -14.93
N SER A 106 -2.48 10.37 -14.51
CA SER A 106 -3.15 10.60 -13.21
C SER A 106 -2.66 9.66 -12.10
N GLN A 107 -1.37 9.27 -12.10
CA GLN A 107 -0.78 8.43 -11.06
C GLN A 107 -0.97 9.02 -9.65
N PRO A 108 -0.87 10.36 -9.42
CA PRO A 108 -1.12 10.92 -8.09
C PRO A 108 -2.54 10.66 -7.57
N PHE A 109 -3.55 10.67 -8.44
CA PHE A 109 -4.93 10.34 -8.07
C PHE A 109 -5.05 8.90 -7.59
N VAL A 110 -4.42 7.96 -8.29
CA VAL A 110 -4.39 6.54 -7.90
C VAL A 110 -3.71 6.36 -6.54
N ALA A 111 -2.56 7.00 -6.33
CA ALA A 111 -1.81 6.92 -5.07
C ALA A 111 -2.58 7.48 -3.86
N ASN A 112 -3.57 8.34 -4.07
CA ASN A 112 -4.41 8.87 -3.01
C ASN A 112 -5.16 7.76 -2.25
N GLY A 113 -5.42 6.61 -2.87
CA GLY A 113 -6.01 5.46 -2.19
C GLY A 113 -5.21 5.02 -0.96
N ALA A 114 -3.88 4.98 -1.06
CA ALA A 114 -3.01 4.70 0.06
C ALA A 114 -2.87 5.90 1.01
N SER A 115 -2.63 7.10 0.48
CA SER A 115 -2.41 8.29 1.30
C SER A 115 -3.61 8.62 2.18
N GLU A 116 -4.83 8.53 1.64
CA GLU A 116 -6.07 8.79 2.38
C GLU A 116 -6.29 7.77 3.49
N LEU A 117 -5.96 6.49 3.26
CA LEU A 117 -6.02 5.46 4.28
C LEU A 117 -5.08 5.79 5.45
N PHE A 118 -3.83 6.13 5.16
CA PHE A 118 -2.84 6.43 6.19
C PHE A 118 -3.18 7.72 6.96
N MET A 119 -3.68 8.74 6.27
CA MET A 119 -4.19 9.95 6.92
C MET A 119 -5.40 9.67 7.84
N HIS A 120 -6.30 8.77 7.43
CA HIS A 120 -7.41 8.35 8.26
C HIS A 120 -6.93 7.69 9.56
N ILE A 121 -5.88 6.85 9.48
CA ILE A 121 -5.37 6.12 10.65
C ILE A 121 -4.55 7.03 11.58
N TRP A 122 -3.62 7.84 11.04
CA TRP A 122 -2.63 8.57 11.83
C TRP A 122 -2.73 10.11 11.74
N GLY A 123 -3.72 10.66 11.02
CA GLY A 123 -3.81 12.11 10.81
C GLY A 123 -2.55 12.65 10.15
N ASP A 124 -1.98 13.71 10.72
CA ASP A 124 -0.76 14.35 10.18
C ASP A 124 0.46 13.41 10.12
N ALA A 125 0.57 12.46 11.04
CA ALA A 125 1.63 11.46 11.01
C ALA A 125 1.48 10.44 9.88
N GLY A 126 0.31 10.36 9.24
CA GLY A 126 0.04 9.60 8.04
C GLY A 126 0.42 10.31 6.74
N ILE A 127 0.74 11.62 6.79
CA ILE A 127 1.17 12.38 5.62
C ILE A 127 2.65 12.11 5.37
N ALA A 128 2.94 11.48 4.23
CA ALA A 128 4.28 11.01 3.90
C ALA A 128 4.88 11.71 2.68
N ALA A 129 6.22 11.67 2.56
CA ALA A 129 6.87 11.91 1.29
C ALA A 129 6.42 10.83 0.29
N ARG A 130 6.05 11.21 -0.94
CA ARG A 130 5.42 10.29 -1.88
C ARG A 130 5.97 10.46 -3.29
N SER A 131 6.18 9.31 -3.98
CA SER A 131 6.31 9.25 -5.42
C SER A 131 5.17 8.43 -6.00
N ALA A 132 4.53 8.93 -7.06
CA ALA A 132 3.51 8.23 -7.83
C ALA A 132 3.96 8.24 -9.29
N ILE A 133 4.35 7.07 -9.81
CA ILE A 133 4.99 6.94 -11.10
C ILE A 133 4.34 5.87 -11.97
N GLY A 134 4.35 6.11 -13.28
CA GLY A 134 3.95 5.11 -14.26
C GLY A 134 5.10 4.17 -14.59
N VAL A 135 4.79 2.91 -14.77
CA VAL A 135 5.72 1.86 -15.21
C VAL A 135 5.17 1.17 -16.45
N ALA A 136 6.06 0.55 -17.23
CA ALA A 136 5.67 -0.15 -18.45
C ALA A 136 4.75 -1.34 -18.15
N GLU A 137 5.12 -2.14 -17.14
CA GLU A 137 4.41 -3.35 -16.72
C GLU A 137 4.58 -3.54 -15.21
N LEU A 138 3.65 -4.27 -14.59
CA LEU A 138 3.78 -4.76 -13.22
C LEU A 138 3.63 -6.27 -13.16
N PRO A 139 4.19 -6.94 -12.14
CA PRO A 139 4.03 -8.38 -11.96
C PRO A 139 2.55 -8.78 -11.96
N LEU A 140 2.24 -9.93 -12.54
CA LEU A 140 0.89 -10.49 -12.61
C LEU A 140 -0.13 -9.56 -13.30
N ASN A 141 0.35 -8.66 -14.16
CA ASN A 141 -0.48 -7.62 -14.79
C ASN A 141 -1.25 -6.78 -13.76
N SER A 142 -0.65 -6.55 -12.60
CA SER A 142 -1.23 -5.71 -11.55
C SER A 142 -1.43 -4.30 -12.04
N PRO A 143 -2.56 -3.64 -11.73
CA PRO A 143 -2.78 -2.23 -12.06
C PRO A 143 -1.91 -1.28 -11.23
N VAL A 144 -1.61 -1.66 -9.98
CA VAL A 144 -0.91 -0.81 -9.02
C VAL A 144 -0.07 -1.67 -8.06
N GLU A 145 1.02 -1.11 -7.59
CA GLU A 145 1.89 -1.69 -6.56
C GLU A 145 2.35 -0.59 -5.61
N ILE A 146 2.44 -0.88 -4.32
CA ILE A 146 2.86 0.10 -3.30
C ILE A 146 3.99 -0.45 -2.45
N GLU A 147 5.01 0.37 -2.24
CA GLU A 147 6.02 0.23 -1.20
C GLU A 147 5.77 1.23 -0.08
N LEU A 148 5.99 0.81 1.14
CA LEU A 148 5.79 1.62 2.34
C LEU A 148 7.05 1.63 3.20
N THR A 149 7.38 2.82 3.72
CA THR A 149 8.37 2.99 4.77
C THR A 149 7.70 3.66 5.95
N VAL A 150 7.85 3.07 7.14
CA VAL A 150 7.29 3.62 8.38
C VAL A 150 8.34 3.71 9.49
N GLU A 151 8.12 4.62 10.42
CA GLU A 151 8.84 4.67 11.70
C GLU A 151 7.98 4.03 12.78
N VAL A 152 8.59 3.17 13.59
CA VAL A 152 7.97 2.51 14.74
C VAL A 152 8.62 2.97 16.04
N ALA A 153 7.90 2.87 17.14
CA ALA A 153 8.34 3.27 18.47
C ALA A 153 9.62 2.54 18.96
#